data_09cdb25558e293de59467c5548b4a73b
#
_entry.id   09cdb25558e293de59467c5548b4a73b
#
_cell.length_a   1.000
_cell.length_b   1.000
_cell.length_c   1.000
_cell.angle_alpha   90.00
_cell.angle_beta   90.00
_cell.angle_gamma   90.00
#
_symmetry.space_group_name_H-M   'P 1'
#
loop_
_entity.id
_entity.type
_entity.pdbx_description
1 polymer ?
#
loop_
_entity_poly.entity_id
_entity_poly.type
_entity_poly.pdbx_seq_one_letter_code
_entity_poly.pdbx_strand_id
1 'polypeptide(L)'
;MIHFVFSEQDPRYLFLKFDTPDDELWLASSKKHKNLSDHINLVDPICYLATFTGEPYTQNFLYKYVQPSGQTLYYCAIGLWQEIYKFFRDNNVEYDGLIENQHFFKRTLKHTFEEFKAIVDSWGLKFEPRPYQYEAAYKILTWKQSVSGLATRAGKTLIAYMIFRYCVEYLGAKRMLMIVPSIDLVKQGFNDFNDYKEFFKTECVWGGGKLVESANLTIGTFQSLIKFLDKKSKKYNPHFYDGYDIVFVDETHRATAAQMKTIISQPFMKGVKIAFGMTGTIPPKNTIPYFCLKTLLGATIQEIKPRQLMDAGYISPVNIKQVRLHYKDKEKVANLYMRCAEYAIGDFKYEPDPKHPEKKKRIELQNPENQIKFVKEIPFGIQEAKAKIFYSYFSNGEIDTTDALYGIARDAYLQEVKKLVANAKNSNALVIERMLSHFMDERIKYLCEEILPTCDKNTLILGHHTTYLQKVLSEIKKYFPNRHIELITGSVDGKKRDEIKQTLKEHNDCILVASYGVMSTGITLSNLCFGVLFESFKSNVVNMQSIGRGLGLSEMKDEYTLYDIIDVFDNKVLTNKIYLQGLAKIKIYEENRYKYQIINVRI
;
A
#
# COMPACT_ATOMS: atom_id res chain seq x y z
N MET A 1 5.55 14.53 38.32
CA MET A 1 6.02 15.10 37.02
C MET A 1 6.72 14.01 36.21
N ILE A 2 6.62 14.05 34.89
CA ILE A 2 7.28 13.07 33.99
C ILE A 2 8.38 13.78 33.20
N HIS A 3 9.59 13.19 33.22
CA HIS A 3 10.76 13.76 32.55
C HIS A 3 11.08 13.01 31.27
N PHE A 4 11.20 13.75 30.15
CA PHE A 4 11.78 13.22 28.92
C PHE A 4 13.30 13.20 29.05
N VAL A 5 13.88 12.01 29.05
CA VAL A 5 15.32 11.81 29.19
C VAL A 5 15.87 11.24 27.88
N PHE A 6 16.95 11.85 27.40
CA PHE A 6 17.65 11.44 26.19
C PHE A 6 19.08 11.02 26.54
N SER A 7 19.65 10.11 25.75
CA SER A 7 21.01 9.63 25.95
C SER A 7 21.84 9.82 24.69
N GLU A 8 23.00 10.42 24.81
CA GLU A 8 23.98 10.51 23.71
C GLU A 8 24.55 9.15 23.33
N GLN A 9 24.61 8.20 24.28
CA GLN A 9 25.10 6.85 24.05
C GLN A 9 24.12 6.03 23.20
N ASP A 10 22.82 6.28 23.31
CA ASP A 10 21.81 5.64 22.47
C ASP A 10 20.72 6.65 22.03
N PRO A 11 21.04 7.49 21.04
CA PRO A 11 20.14 8.57 20.59
C PRO A 11 18.90 8.07 19.84
N ARG A 12 18.73 6.75 19.70
CA ARG A 12 17.56 6.13 19.05
C ARG A 12 16.36 6.05 19.98
N TYR A 13 16.59 6.14 21.30
CA TYR A 13 15.56 5.94 22.29
C TYR A 13 15.29 7.20 23.11
N LEU A 14 14.03 7.34 23.49
CA LEU A 14 13.52 8.28 24.43
C LEU A 14 13.13 7.53 25.69
N PHE A 15 13.58 8.02 26.84
CA PHE A 15 13.26 7.47 28.15
C PHE A 15 12.30 8.39 28.89
N LEU A 16 11.38 7.81 29.65
CA LEU A 16 10.47 8.50 30.56
C LEU A 16 10.84 8.13 32.00
N LYS A 17 11.16 9.14 32.78
CA LYS A 17 11.48 9.04 34.21
C LYS A 17 10.35 9.68 35.00
N PHE A 18 10.07 9.15 36.19
CA PHE A 18 8.98 9.59 37.05
C PHE A 18 9.51 10.06 38.39
N ASP A 19 8.91 11.11 38.96
CA ASP A 19 9.24 11.58 40.31
C ASP A 19 8.63 10.68 41.38
N THR A 20 7.44 10.15 41.10
CA THR A 20 6.69 9.35 42.10
C THR A 20 6.20 8.02 41.50
N PRO A 21 6.00 6.99 42.35
CA PRO A 21 5.35 5.74 41.92
C PRO A 21 3.93 5.92 41.36
N ASP A 22 3.22 6.97 41.80
CA ASP A 22 1.86 7.26 41.34
C ASP A 22 1.87 7.74 39.88
N ASP A 23 2.89 8.51 39.47
CA ASP A 23 3.11 8.91 38.07
C ASP A 23 3.35 7.67 37.19
N GLU A 24 4.11 6.68 37.70
CA GLU A 24 4.34 5.40 37.00
C GLU A 24 3.05 4.59 36.89
N LEU A 25 2.27 4.46 37.97
CA LEU A 25 1.02 3.73 38.00
C LEU A 25 -0.01 4.32 37.03
N TRP A 26 -0.08 5.65 36.96
CA TRP A 26 -0.98 6.32 36.04
C TRP A 26 -0.63 6.00 34.58
N LEU A 27 0.66 5.91 34.26
CA LEU A 27 1.14 5.68 32.90
C LEU A 27 0.99 4.21 32.46
N ALA A 28 1.20 3.28 33.36
CA ALA A 28 1.37 1.85 33.05
C ALA A 28 0.16 0.96 33.38
N SER A 29 -0.72 1.37 34.30
CA SER A 29 -1.68 0.43 34.88
C SER A 29 -3.07 0.96 35.25
N SER A 30 -3.45 2.16 34.81
CA SER A 30 -4.79 2.68 35.15
C SER A 30 -5.90 1.86 34.51
N LYS A 31 -6.63 1.10 35.32
CA LYS A 31 -7.84 0.35 34.90
C LYS A 31 -9.05 1.25 34.57
N LYS A 32 -9.00 2.54 34.92
CA LYS A 32 -10.13 3.48 34.76
C LYS A 32 -10.02 4.40 33.55
N HIS A 33 -8.82 4.65 33.03
CA HIS A 33 -8.59 5.53 31.90
C HIS A 33 -7.57 4.90 30.93
N LYS A 34 -7.72 5.17 29.66
CA LYS A 34 -6.74 4.75 28.64
C LYS A 34 -5.38 5.36 28.98
N ASN A 35 -4.43 4.54 29.40
CA ASN A 35 -3.09 4.98 29.79
C ASN A 35 -2.16 5.06 28.56
N LEU A 36 -0.93 5.57 28.75
CA LEU A 36 0.04 5.68 27.66
C LEU A 36 0.38 4.31 27.05
N SER A 37 0.48 3.27 27.88
CA SER A 37 0.74 1.90 27.41
C SER A 37 -0.36 1.43 26.45
N ASP A 38 -1.64 1.65 26.78
CA ASP A 38 -2.77 1.31 25.92
C ASP A 38 -2.85 2.19 24.66
N HIS A 39 -2.30 3.40 24.73
CA HIS A 39 -2.26 4.31 23.56
C HIS A 39 -1.20 3.91 22.56
N ILE A 40 -0.05 3.44 23.03
CA ILE A 40 1.13 3.14 22.19
C ILE A 40 1.24 1.65 21.88
N ASN A 41 0.88 0.75 22.81
CA ASN A 41 0.88 -0.69 22.58
C ASN A 41 -0.43 -1.09 21.91
N LEU A 42 -0.35 -1.52 20.67
CA LEU A 42 -1.52 -1.75 19.84
C LEU A 42 -1.83 -3.23 19.71
N VAL A 43 -3.11 -3.55 19.79
CA VAL A 43 -3.66 -4.87 19.54
C VAL A 43 -4.29 -4.88 18.14
N ASP A 44 -3.81 -5.76 17.27
CA ASP A 44 -4.42 -5.99 15.96
C ASP A 44 -5.25 -7.29 16.00
N PRO A 45 -6.59 -7.19 16.09
CA PRO A 45 -7.46 -8.36 16.17
C PRO A 45 -7.58 -9.12 14.84
N ILE A 46 -7.07 -8.55 13.73
CA ILE A 46 -7.24 -9.08 12.37
C ILE A 46 -5.91 -9.62 11.81
N CYS A 47 -4.83 -9.60 12.58
CA CYS A 47 -3.54 -10.11 12.12
C CYS A 47 -3.63 -11.61 11.78
N TYR A 48 -2.92 -12.03 10.72
CA TYR A 48 -2.84 -13.42 10.28
C TYR A 48 -2.43 -14.40 11.41
N LEU A 49 -1.60 -13.94 12.36
CA LEU A 49 -1.26 -14.72 13.55
C LEU A 49 -2.45 -14.91 14.49
N ALA A 50 -3.31 -13.92 14.65
CA ALA A 50 -4.52 -14.03 15.47
C ALA A 50 -5.52 -15.03 14.89
N THR A 51 -5.63 -15.14 13.57
CA THR A 51 -6.47 -16.17 12.92
C THR A 51 -5.93 -17.58 13.08
N PHE A 52 -4.64 -17.74 13.37
CA PHE A 52 -4.00 -19.06 13.53
C PHE A 52 -3.95 -19.52 15.00
N THR A 53 -3.77 -18.58 15.95
CA THR A 53 -3.62 -18.87 17.38
C THR A 53 -4.89 -18.60 18.19
N GLY A 54 -5.86 -17.92 17.61
CA GLY A 54 -7.07 -17.46 18.32
C GLY A 54 -6.83 -16.27 19.25
N GLU A 55 -5.57 -15.78 19.36
CA GLU A 55 -5.21 -14.65 20.21
C GLU A 55 -4.91 -13.40 19.37
N PRO A 56 -5.32 -12.20 19.84
CA PRO A 56 -5.03 -10.96 19.14
C PRO A 56 -3.50 -10.67 19.13
N TYR A 57 -2.98 -10.26 17.98
CA TYR A 57 -1.57 -9.87 17.87
C TYR A 57 -1.35 -8.51 18.55
N THR A 58 -0.48 -8.48 19.54
CA THR A 58 -0.08 -7.25 20.25
C THR A 58 1.33 -6.85 19.86
N GLN A 59 1.48 -5.62 19.38
CA GLN A 59 2.77 -5.00 19.13
C GLN A 59 3.06 -3.95 20.19
N ASN A 60 4.10 -4.19 20.96
CA ASN A 60 4.56 -3.25 21.99
C ASN A 60 5.52 -2.23 21.38
N PHE A 61 5.35 -0.97 21.74
CA PHE A 61 6.21 0.16 21.37
C PHE A 61 6.74 0.91 22.59
N LEU A 62 6.18 0.67 23.77
CA LEU A 62 6.66 1.16 25.05
C LEU A 62 7.20 -0.03 25.86
N TYR A 63 8.44 0.11 26.33
CA TYR A 63 9.15 -0.94 27.03
C TYR A 63 9.54 -0.47 28.44
N LYS A 64 9.56 -1.39 29.39
CA LYS A 64 9.98 -1.16 30.76
C LYS A 64 11.45 -1.59 30.93
N TYR A 65 12.23 -0.76 31.61
CA TYR A 65 13.62 -1.05 31.96
C TYR A 65 13.84 -0.73 33.45
N VAL A 66 14.37 -1.70 34.19
CA VAL A 66 14.75 -1.51 35.60
C VAL A 66 16.25 -1.35 35.66
N GLN A 67 16.69 -0.18 36.17
CA GLN A 67 18.11 0.11 36.35
C GLN A 67 18.72 -0.75 37.49
N PRO A 68 20.05 -0.93 37.53
CA PRO A 68 20.69 -1.62 38.66
C PRO A 68 20.44 -0.93 40.02
N SER A 69 20.13 0.36 40.03
CA SER A 69 19.71 1.13 41.21
C SER A 69 18.31 0.81 41.73
N GLY A 70 17.54 -0.04 41.01
CA GLY A 70 16.15 -0.34 41.30
C GLY A 70 15.16 0.66 40.70
N GLN A 71 15.61 1.76 40.08
CA GLN A 71 14.73 2.74 39.45
C GLN A 71 14.14 2.18 38.15
N THR A 72 12.82 2.32 37.98
CA THR A 72 12.13 1.96 36.74
C THR A 72 12.13 3.12 35.77
N LEU A 73 12.45 2.85 34.53
CA LEU A 73 12.28 3.74 33.38
C LEU A 73 11.41 3.07 32.34
N TYR A 74 10.67 3.89 31.60
CA TYR A 74 10.01 3.42 30.38
C TYR A 74 10.74 4.02 29.19
N TYR A 75 10.85 3.27 28.09
CA TYR A 75 11.50 3.77 26.89
C TYR A 75 10.78 3.36 25.63
N CYS A 76 10.91 4.18 24.61
CA CYS A 76 10.43 3.92 23.26
C CYS A 76 11.40 4.50 22.23
N ALA A 77 11.17 4.16 20.96
CA ALA A 77 11.94 4.80 19.89
C ALA A 77 11.70 6.32 19.86
N ILE A 78 12.76 7.08 19.64
CA ILE A 78 12.72 8.55 19.65
C ILE A 78 11.67 9.12 18.68
N GLY A 79 11.43 8.48 17.54
CA GLY A 79 10.41 8.93 16.57
C GLY A 79 8.97 8.94 17.08
N LEU A 80 8.69 8.34 18.24
CA LEU A 80 7.37 8.35 18.88
C LEU A 80 7.14 9.55 19.81
N TRP A 81 8.14 10.41 20.00
CA TRP A 81 8.04 11.54 20.93
C TRP A 81 6.79 12.41 20.70
N GLN A 82 6.38 12.63 19.45
CA GLN A 82 5.19 13.43 19.13
C GLN A 82 3.89 12.80 19.63
N GLU A 83 3.80 11.46 19.62
CA GLU A 83 2.60 10.74 20.08
C GLU A 83 2.53 10.82 21.62
N ILE A 84 3.67 10.69 22.29
CA ILE A 84 3.76 10.84 23.76
C ILE A 84 3.45 12.28 24.17
N TYR A 85 4.08 13.25 23.53
CA TYR A 85 3.82 14.66 23.76
C TYR A 85 2.34 15.01 23.60
N LYS A 86 1.73 14.54 22.50
CA LYS A 86 0.30 14.75 22.25
C LYS A 86 -0.55 14.11 23.34
N PHE A 87 -0.23 12.88 23.74
CA PHE A 87 -0.95 12.18 24.79
C PHE A 87 -0.86 12.94 26.13
N PHE A 88 0.32 13.45 26.51
CA PHE A 88 0.51 14.23 27.72
C PHE A 88 -0.29 15.55 27.68
N ARG A 89 -0.23 16.27 26.58
CA ARG A 89 -1.00 17.51 26.40
C ARG A 89 -2.50 17.26 26.49
N ASP A 90 -3.02 16.24 25.77
CA ASP A 90 -4.44 15.94 25.70
C ASP A 90 -5.00 15.40 27.04
N ASN A 91 -4.14 14.95 27.95
CA ASN A 91 -4.50 14.47 29.29
C ASN A 91 -4.00 15.40 30.43
N ASN A 92 -3.51 16.61 30.12
CA ASN A 92 -2.99 17.59 31.08
C ASN A 92 -1.90 17.02 32.01
N VAL A 93 -1.00 16.22 31.46
CA VAL A 93 0.14 15.65 32.20
C VAL A 93 1.28 16.65 32.25
N GLU A 94 1.83 16.89 33.44
CA GLU A 94 3.02 17.71 33.60
C GLU A 94 4.28 16.97 33.18
N TYR A 95 5.07 17.59 32.31
CA TYR A 95 6.32 17.05 31.78
C TYR A 95 7.36 18.14 31.55
N ASP A 96 8.63 17.74 31.50
CA ASP A 96 9.76 18.59 31.12
C ASP A 96 10.78 17.84 30.24
N GLY A 97 11.91 18.48 29.96
CA GLY A 97 13.04 17.88 29.25
C GLY A 97 12.89 17.75 27.73
N LEU A 98 11.72 18.09 27.16
CA LEU A 98 11.49 17.93 25.72
C LEU A 98 12.05 19.12 24.91
N ILE A 99 11.85 20.34 25.40
CA ILE A 99 12.25 21.58 24.69
C ILE A 99 13.77 21.72 24.72
N GLU A 100 14.38 21.51 25.87
CA GLU A 100 15.82 21.60 26.11
C GLU A 100 16.60 20.58 25.27
N ASN A 101 15.98 19.45 24.99
CA ASN A 101 16.59 18.32 24.28
C ASN A 101 16.22 18.24 22.80
N GLN A 102 15.71 19.31 22.19
CA GLN A 102 15.34 19.29 20.76
C GLN A 102 16.49 18.90 19.82
N HIS A 103 17.73 19.13 20.21
CA HIS A 103 18.92 18.76 19.43
C HIS A 103 19.05 17.25 19.18
N PHE A 104 18.36 16.38 19.94
CA PHE A 104 18.35 14.94 19.67
C PHE A 104 17.56 14.58 18.41
N PHE A 105 16.55 15.35 18.04
CA PHE A 105 15.72 15.06 16.87
C PHE A 105 15.72 16.16 15.81
N LYS A 106 16.15 17.39 16.16
CA LYS A 106 16.31 18.51 15.22
C LYS A 106 17.77 18.86 14.99
N ARG A 107 18.02 19.57 13.92
CA ARG A 107 19.31 20.13 13.53
C ARG A 107 19.14 21.59 13.21
N THR A 108 20.09 22.42 13.63
CA THR A 108 20.24 23.80 13.16
C THR A 108 21.07 23.78 11.88
N LEU A 109 20.54 24.32 10.82
CA LEU A 109 21.26 24.49 9.56
C LEU A 109 22.03 25.83 9.58
N LYS A 110 23.16 25.86 8.85
CA LYS A 110 23.96 27.10 8.70
C LYS A 110 23.23 28.14 7.85
N HIS A 111 22.47 27.69 6.85
CA HIS A 111 21.77 28.55 5.90
C HIS A 111 20.30 28.69 6.27
N THR A 112 19.76 29.89 6.09
CA THR A 112 18.32 30.16 6.15
C THR A 112 17.59 29.50 4.99
N PHE A 113 16.26 29.52 4.98
CA PHE A 113 15.48 28.97 3.87
C PHE A 113 15.75 29.71 2.57
N GLU A 114 15.86 31.03 2.57
CA GLU A 114 16.14 31.88 1.42
C GLU A 114 17.54 31.60 0.85
N GLU A 115 18.54 31.46 1.70
CA GLU A 115 19.90 31.06 1.30
C GLU A 115 19.92 29.64 0.72
N PHE A 116 19.21 28.69 1.33
CA PHE A 116 19.06 27.33 0.78
C PHE A 116 18.42 27.38 -0.60
N LYS A 117 17.35 28.17 -0.78
CA LYS A 117 16.71 28.33 -2.10
C LYS A 117 17.68 28.88 -3.12
N ALA A 118 18.42 29.96 -2.81
CA ALA A 118 19.43 30.54 -3.69
C ALA A 118 20.55 29.54 -4.05
N ILE A 119 20.98 28.72 -3.10
CA ILE A 119 21.95 27.65 -3.35
C ILE A 119 21.39 26.64 -4.38
N VAL A 120 20.17 26.16 -4.18
CA VAL A 120 19.54 25.21 -5.11
C VAL A 120 19.37 25.82 -6.49
N ASP A 121 18.94 27.08 -6.59
CA ASP A 121 18.78 27.81 -7.86
C ASP A 121 20.13 27.94 -8.60
N SER A 122 21.24 28.12 -7.86
CA SER A 122 22.58 28.21 -8.42
C SER A 122 23.09 26.90 -9.05
N TRP A 123 22.48 25.76 -8.73
CA TRP A 123 22.89 24.46 -9.30
C TRP A 123 22.58 24.28 -10.78
N GLY A 124 21.69 25.11 -11.35
CA GLY A 124 21.29 25.01 -12.74
C GLY A 124 20.66 23.67 -13.08
N LEU A 125 19.67 23.25 -12.29
CA LEU A 125 18.96 22.01 -12.50
C LEU A 125 18.14 22.05 -13.80
N LYS A 126 18.01 20.92 -14.49
CA LYS A 126 17.20 20.78 -15.71
C LYS A 126 15.73 21.15 -15.48
N PHE A 127 15.20 20.89 -14.27
CA PHE A 127 13.84 21.21 -13.88
C PHE A 127 13.87 22.19 -12.70
N GLU A 128 13.14 23.29 -12.84
CA GLU A 128 12.96 24.24 -11.74
C GLU A 128 12.12 23.59 -10.62
N PRO A 129 12.64 23.53 -9.39
CA PRO A 129 11.85 22.99 -8.27
C PRO A 129 10.65 23.89 -7.96
N ARG A 130 9.53 23.28 -7.65
CA ARG A 130 8.31 23.98 -7.23
C ARG A 130 8.46 24.53 -5.81
N PRO A 131 7.77 25.62 -5.43
CA PRO A 131 7.92 26.24 -4.10
C PRO A 131 7.86 25.26 -2.94
N TYR A 132 6.87 24.36 -2.92
CA TYR A 132 6.71 23.37 -1.87
C TYR A 132 7.85 22.33 -1.82
N GLN A 133 8.58 22.12 -2.93
CA GLN A 133 9.71 21.17 -2.97
C GLN A 133 10.91 21.73 -2.23
N TYR A 134 11.18 23.04 -2.36
CA TYR A 134 12.20 23.72 -1.56
C TYR A 134 11.85 23.65 -0.07
N GLU A 135 10.60 23.99 0.30
CA GLU A 135 10.12 23.92 1.67
C GLU A 135 10.24 22.50 2.25
N ALA A 136 9.84 21.50 1.47
CA ALA A 136 9.91 20.10 1.88
C ALA A 136 11.37 19.65 2.11
N ALA A 137 12.27 19.98 1.20
CA ALA A 137 13.68 19.63 1.31
C ALA A 137 14.33 20.31 2.52
N TYR A 138 14.11 21.63 2.67
CA TYR A 138 14.65 22.40 3.79
C TYR A 138 14.14 21.87 5.14
N LYS A 139 12.85 21.60 5.23
CA LYS A 139 12.24 21.06 6.45
C LYS A 139 12.82 19.69 6.81
N ILE A 140 13.00 18.78 5.83
CA ILE A 140 13.63 17.48 6.08
C ILE A 140 15.06 17.66 6.59
N LEU A 141 15.84 18.58 6.02
CA LEU A 141 17.21 18.86 6.44
C LEU A 141 17.31 19.33 7.90
N THR A 142 16.28 19.96 8.45
CA THR A 142 16.24 20.39 9.87
C THR A 142 15.96 19.23 10.84
N TRP A 143 15.69 18.02 10.35
CA TRP A 143 15.41 16.85 11.18
C TRP A 143 16.50 15.79 11.02
N LYS A 144 16.85 15.09 12.10
CA LYS A 144 17.74 13.92 12.04
C LYS A 144 17.03 12.70 11.47
N GLN A 145 15.76 12.54 11.86
CA GLN A 145 14.89 11.47 11.40
C GLN A 145 13.50 12.02 11.12
N SER A 146 12.95 11.72 9.93
CA SER A 146 11.64 12.25 9.55
C SER A 146 10.93 11.42 8.49
N VAL A 147 9.60 11.53 8.50
CA VAL A 147 8.73 11.02 7.45
C VAL A 147 7.95 12.18 6.83
N SER A 148 7.84 12.18 5.51
CA SER A 148 7.03 13.14 4.77
C SER A 148 5.99 12.42 3.92
N GLY A 149 4.71 12.77 4.11
CA GLY A 149 3.61 12.39 3.24
C GLY A 149 3.61 13.29 2.00
N LEU A 150 4.05 12.76 0.87
CA LEU A 150 4.12 13.52 -0.38
C LEU A 150 3.36 12.77 -1.45
N ALA A 151 2.27 13.33 -1.92
CA ALA A 151 1.40 12.74 -2.93
C ALA A 151 2.18 12.17 -4.12
N THR A 152 1.61 11.20 -4.79
CA THR A 152 2.16 10.71 -6.06
C THR A 152 2.32 11.89 -7.02
N ARG A 153 3.46 11.93 -7.73
CA ARG A 153 3.87 13.04 -8.62
C ARG A 153 4.24 14.35 -7.94
N ALA A 154 4.45 14.35 -6.63
CA ALA A 154 5.02 15.53 -5.94
C ALA A 154 6.51 15.73 -6.22
N GLY A 155 7.17 14.88 -7.00
CA GLY A 155 8.61 15.01 -7.30
C GLY A 155 9.51 14.59 -6.15
N LYS A 156 9.17 13.51 -5.44
CA LYS A 156 9.96 12.97 -4.31
C LYS A 156 11.43 12.79 -4.65
N THR A 157 11.74 12.33 -5.87
CA THR A 157 13.11 12.09 -6.32
C THR A 157 13.91 13.39 -6.42
N LEU A 158 13.32 14.49 -6.90
CA LEU A 158 13.97 15.80 -6.96
C LEU A 158 14.21 16.37 -5.55
N ILE A 159 13.25 16.19 -4.63
CA ILE A 159 13.43 16.57 -3.23
C ILE A 159 14.60 15.80 -2.60
N ALA A 160 14.71 14.49 -2.84
CA ALA A 160 15.82 13.68 -2.36
C ALA A 160 17.16 14.15 -2.97
N TYR A 161 17.19 14.47 -4.26
CA TYR A 161 18.38 15.01 -4.93
C TYR A 161 18.85 16.31 -4.26
N MET A 162 17.95 17.26 -4.03
CA MET A 162 18.28 18.53 -3.37
C MET A 162 18.86 18.31 -1.96
N ILE A 163 18.25 17.40 -1.19
CA ILE A 163 18.73 17.03 0.15
C ILE A 163 20.13 16.42 0.07
N PHE A 164 20.34 15.45 -0.78
CA PHE A 164 21.62 14.74 -0.90
C PHE A 164 22.73 15.68 -1.34
N ARG A 165 22.49 16.51 -2.35
CA ARG A 165 23.48 17.45 -2.86
C ARG A 165 23.84 18.50 -1.82
N TYR A 166 22.86 19.09 -1.15
CA TYR A 166 23.12 20.02 -0.06
C TYR A 166 23.94 19.39 1.07
N CYS A 167 23.63 18.14 1.43
CA CYS A 167 24.39 17.43 2.46
C CYS A 167 25.85 17.16 2.07
N VAL A 168 26.11 16.85 0.79
CA VAL A 168 27.50 16.70 0.31
C VAL A 168 28.23 18.03 0.35
N GLU A 169 27.64 19.09 -0.19
CA GLU A 169 28.29 20.41 -0.32
C GLU A 169 28.47 21.14 1.01
N TYR A 170 27.50 21.02 1.94
CA TYR A 170 27.46 21.88 3.13
C TYR A 170 27.47 21.14 4.47
N LEU A 171 27.16 19.83 4.50
CA LEU A 171 27.15 19.03 5.74
C LEU A 171 28.24 17.95 5.77
N GLY A 172 29.12 17.89 4.75
CA GLY A 172 30.22 16.94 4.67
C GLY A 172 29.80 15.47 4.59
N ALA A 173 28.63 15.21 3.99
CA ALA A 173 28.20 13.83 3.75
C ALA A 173 29.02 13.21 2.61
N LYS A 174 29.45 11.97 2.82
CA LYS A 174 30.28 11.22 1.85
C LYS A 174 29.52 10.12 1.15
N ARG A 175 28.65 9.40 1.87
CA ARG A 175 27.92 8.24 1.33
C ARG A 175 26.43 8.33 1.66
N MET A 176 25.62 8.09 0.64
CA MET A 176 24.15 8.14 0.74
C MET A 176 23.55 6.83 0.24
N LEU A 177 22.51 6.35 0.93
CA LEU A 177 21.74 5.16 0.57
C LEU A 177 20.29 5.54 0.26
N MET A 178 19.85 5.23 -0.95
CA MET A 178 18.45 5.32 -1.37
C MET A 178 17.86 3.92 -1.48
N ILE A 179 16.85 3.64 -0.68
CA ILE A 179 16.15 2.35 -0.65
C ILE A 179 14.83 2.49 -1.37
N VAL A 180 14.61 1.67 -2.40
CA VAL A 180 13.41 1.69 -3.22
C VAL A 180 12.75 0.31 -3.31
N PRO A 181 11.43 0.21 -3.58
CA PRO A 181 10.73 -1.07 -3.55
C PRO A 181 10.93 -1.96 -4.80
N SER A 182 11.43 -1.44 -5.92
CA SER A 182 11.53 -2.22 -7.17
C SER A 182 12.74 -1.84 -8.02
N ILE A 183 13.12 -2.75 -8.93
CA ILE A 183 14.22 -2.55 -9.88
C ILE A 183 13.92 -1.37 -10.82
N ASP A 184 12.66 -1.23 -11.26
CA ASP A 184 12.26 -0.13 -12.15
C ASP A 184 12.49 1.24 -11.47
N LEU A 185 12.24 1.33 -10.14
CA LEU A 185 12.52 2.54 -9.38
C LEU A 185 14.02 2.77 -9.14
N VAL A 186 14.84 1.71 -9.10
CA VAL A 186 16.31 1.88 -9.09
C VAL A 186 16.77 2.53 -10.39
N LYS A 187 16.35 1.99 -11.54
CA LYS A 187 16.67 2.55 -12.87
C LYS A 187 16.16 3.97 -13.02
N GLN A 188 14.91 4.21 -12.61
CA GLN A 188 14.32 5.54 -12.66
C GLN A 188 15.09 6.52 -11.79
N GLY A 189 15.39 6.18 -10.53
CA GLY A 189 16.16 7.03 -9.62
C GLY A 189 17.54 7.38 -10.18
N PHE A 190 18.23 6.41 -10.77
CA PHE A 190 19.51 6.64 -11.44
C PHE A 190 19.38 7.65 -12.60
N ASN A 191 18.42 7.44 -13.48
CA ASN A 191 18.19 8.33 -14.62
C ASN A 191 17.75 9.73 -14.17
N ASP A 192 16.82 9.82 -13.22
CA ASP A 192 16.32 11.10 -12.70
C ASP A 192 17.45 11.93 -12.07
N PHE A 193 18.32 11.31 -11.27
CA PHE A 193 19.44 12.00 -10.65
C PHE A 193 20.45 12.54 -11.67
N ASN A 194 20.72 11.78 -12.72
CA ASN A 194 21.58 12.25 -13.82
C ASN A 194 20.89 13.33 -14.66
N ASP A 195 19.58 13.20 -14.91
CA ASP A 195 18.79 14.17 -15.66
C ASP A 195 18.65 15.52 -14.94
N TYR A 196 18.58 15.54 -13.61
CA TYR A 196 18.51 16.81 -12.87
C TYR A 196 19.79 17.62 -13.01
N LYS A 197 20.91 17.01 -12.70
CA LYS A 197 22.28 17.46 -12.96
C LYS A 197 23.21 16.33 -12.56
N GLU A 198 24.14 15.94 -13.44
CA GLU A 198 25.16 14.97 -13.08
C GLU A 198 26.05 15.51 -11.95
N PHE A 199 26.01 14.85 -10.81
CA PHE A 199 26.73 15.25 -9.59
C PHE A 199 27.24 14.03 -8.81
N PHE A 200 26.46 12.95 -8.77
CA PHE A 200 26.74 11.78 -7.95
C PHE A 200 27.43 10.67 -8.74
N LYS A 201 28.44 10.06 -8.14
CA LYS A 201 28.96 8.77 -8.60
C LYS A 201 28.05 7.67 -8.03
N THR A 202 27.11 7.20 -8.84
CA THR A 202 26.00 6.34 -8.41
C THR A 202 26.27 4.86 -8.70
N GLU A 203 26.06 4.00 -7.69
CA GLU A 203 25.93 2.56 -7.87
C GLU A 203 24.49 2.09 -7.72
N CYS A 204 24.11 1.09 -8.51
CA CYS A 204 22.78 0.52 -8.49
C CYS A 204 22.80 -0.93 -8.01
N VAL A 205 22.07 -1.24 -6.94
CA VAL A 205 22.07 -2.55 -6.31
C VAL A 205 20.76 -3.29 -6.55
N TRP A 206 20.77 -4.20 -7.55
CA TRP A 206 19.69 -5.15 -7.82
C TRP A 206 20.28 -6.52 -8.25
N GLY A 207 19.45 -7.47 -8.65
CA GLY A 207 19.85 -8.85 -8.97
C GLY A 207 20.97 -9.01 -10.00
N GLY A 208 21.20 -8.02 -10.87
CA GLY A 208 22.26 -7.97 -11.89
C GLY A 208 23.16 -6.75 -11.82
N GLY A 209 22.98 -5.87 -10.82
CA GLY A 209 23.78 -4.65 -10.68
C GLY A 209 25.20 -4.93 -10.20
N LYS A 210 26.16 -4.14 -10.68
CA LYS A 210 27.56 -4.16 -10.24
C LYS A 210 27.78 -3.09 -9.18
N LEU A 211 28.57 -3.40 -8.16
CA LEU A 211 29.07 -2.41 -7.21
C LEU A 211 30.08 -1.52 -7.91
N VAL A 212 30.07 -0.24 -7.62
CA VAL A 212 30.98 0.78 -8.18
C VAL A 212 31.90 1.24 -7.07
N GLU A 213 33.20 1.08 -7.30
CA GLU A 213 34.19 1.56 -6.35
C GLU A 213 34.09 3.08 -6.17
N SER A 214 34.17 3.52 -4.91
CA SER A 214 34.06 4.95 -4.53
C SER A 214 32.73 5.61 -4.92
N ALA A 215 31.63 4.86 -5.06
CA ALA A 215 30.31 5.47 -5.22
C ALA A 215 29.94 6.28 -3.96
N ASN A 216 29.40 7.48 -4.18
CA ASN A 216 28.88 8.31 -3.09
C ASN A 216 27.35 8.20 -2.93
N LEU A 217 26.65 7.66 -3.93
CA LEU A 217 25.24 7.34 -3.89
C LEU A 217 24.99 5.87 -4.24
N THR A 218 24.34 5.14 -3.37
CA THR A 218 23.88 3.76 -3.61
C THR A 218 22.34 3.78 -3.73
N ILE A 219 21.80 3.30 -4.85
CA ILE A 219 20.37 3.09 -5.04
C ILE A 219 20.09 1.59 -5.09
N GLY A 220 19.30 1.05 -4.19
CA GLY A 220 19.07 -0.38 -4.11
C GLY A 220 17.66 -0.79 -3.72
N THR A 221 17.25 -2.00 -4.18
CA THR A 221 16.02 -2.61 -3.70
C THR A 221 16.24 -3.30 -2.36
N PHE A 222 15.23 -3.26 -1.47
CA PHE A 222 15.35 -3.93 -0.18
C PHE A 222 15.62 -5.45 -0.31
N GLN A 223 15.08 -6.12 -1.35
CA GLN A 223 15.33 -7.55 -1.60
C GLN A 223 16.79 -7.83 -1.99
N SER A 224 17.47 -6.85 -2.59
CA SER A 224 18.89 -6.99 -2.94
C SER A 224 19.79 -6.56 -1.78
N LEU A 225 19.40 -5.52 -1.06
CA LEU A 225 20.15 -4.99 0.07
C LEU A 225 20.21 -5.96 1.25
N ILE A 226 19.13 -6.70 1.54
CA ILE A 226 19.11 -7.71 2.61
C ILE A 226 20.15 -8.82 2.40
N LYS A 227 20.55 -9.10 1.15
CA LYS A 227 21.52 -10.13 0.82
C LYS A 227 22.93 -9.85 1.36
N PHE A 228 23.24 -8.59 1.64
CA PHE A 228 24.51 -8.23 2.27
C PHE A 228 24.56 -8.63 3.76
N LEU A 229 23.41 -8.85 4.40
CA LEU A 229 23.28 -9.30 5.78
C LEU A 229 23.12 -10.82 5.91
N ASP A 230 22.76 -11.50 4.83
CA ASP A 230 22.55 -12.95 4.82
C ASP A 230 23.89 -13.69 4.63
N LYS A 231 24.36 -14.36 5.70
CA LYS A 231 25.61 -15.15 5.70
C LYS A 231 25.64 -16.26 4.62
N LYS A 232 24.47 -16.70 4.14
CA LYS A 232 24.37 -17.71 3.08
C LYS A 232 24.42 -17.09 1.67
N SER A 233 24.35 -15.79 1.58
CA SER A 233 24.37 -15.08 0.30
C SER A 233 25.79 -14.92 -0.23
N LYS A 234 25.97 -15.12 -1.55
CA LYS A 234 27.24 -14.77 -2.24
C LYS A 234 27.59 -13.27 -2.16
N LYS A 235 26.62 -12.42 -1.76
CA LYS A 235 26.78 -10.97 -1.59
C LYS A 235 27.00 -10.59 -0.11
N TYR A 236 27.18 -11.55 0.79
CA TYR A 236 27.38 -11.25 2.20
C TYR A 236 28.55 -10.30 2.41
N ASN A 237 28.30 -9.17 3.05
CA ASN A 237 29.31 -8.18 3.44
C ASN A 237 28.84 -7.46 4.70
N PRO A 238 29.36 -7.80 5.89
CA PRO A 238 28.94 -7.20 7.15
C PRO A 238 29.28 -5.71 7.25
N HIS A 239 30.19 -5.22 6.40
CA HIS A 239 30.63 -3.83 6.35
C HIS A 239 29.92 -3.00 5.26
N PHE A 240 28.97 -3.59 4.53
CA PHE A 240 28.29 -2.87 3.44
C PHE A 240 27.59 -1.59 3.93
N TYR A 241 27.02 -1.63 5.13
CA TYR A 241 26.30 -0.49 5.71
C TYR A 241 27.17 0.50 6.47
N ASP A 242 28.48 0.28 6.55
CA ASP A 242 29.39 1.18 7.25
C ASP A 242 29.58 2.48 6.45
N GLY A 243 29.60 3.60 7.15
CA GLY A 243 29.94 4.91 6.59
C GLY A 243 28.87 5.57 5.73
N TYR A 244 27.62 5.09 5.73
CA TYR A 244 26.51 5.86 5.18
C TYR A 244 26.15 7.01 6.13
N ASP A 245 26.20 8.23 5.62
CA ASP A 245 25.82 9.45 6.35
C ASP A 245 24.33 9.73 6.27
N ILE A 246 23.70 9.33 5.16
CA ILE A 246 22.31 9.64 4.86
C ILE A 246 21.60 8.40 4.33
N VAL A 247 20.37 8.19 4.79
CA VAL A 247 19.47 7.15 4.30
C VAL A 247 18.14 7.77 3.89
N PHE A 248 17.74 7.53 2.67
CA PHE A 248 16.42 7.81 2.15
C PHE A 248 15.66 6.52 1.84
N VAL A 249 14.41 6.46 2.27
CA VAL A 249 13.51 5.34 1.99
C VAL A 249 12.31 5.85 1.20
N ASP A 250 12.21 5.40 -0.05
CA ASP A 250 11.02 5.69 -0.86
C ASP A 250 9.90 4.68 -0.59
N GLU A 251 8.66 5.12 -0.72
CA GLU A 251 7.45 4.35 -0.41
C GLU A 251 7.49 3.73 0.99
N THR A 252 7.77 4.56 1.97
CA THR A 252 8.02 4.18 3.37
C THR A 252 6.87 3.42 4.04
N HIS A 253 5.64 3.50 3.53
CA HIS A 253 4.53 2.68 4.02
C HIS A 253 4.82 1.17 3.93
N ARG A 254 5.81 0.74 3.13
CA ARG A 254 6.31 -0.64 3.05
C ARG A 254 7.37 -0.98 4.10
N ALA A 255 7.88 0.00 4.83
CA ALA A 255 8.94 -0.18 5.84
C ALA A 255 8.51 -1.04 7.05
N THR A 256 7.24 -1.38 7.16
CA THR A 256 6.70 -2.28 8.19
C THR A 256 7.07 -3.75 7.99
N ALA A 257 7.49 -4.17 6.80
CA ALA A 257 7.95 -5.52 6.53
C ALA A 257 9.25 -5.85 7.30
N ALA A 258 9.36 -7.05 7.85
CA ALA A 258 10.50 -7.46 8.70
C ALA A 258 11.87 -7.24 8.04
N GLN A 259 12.01 -7.59 6.75
CA GLN A 259 13.25 -7.38 6.00
C GLN A 259 13.60 -5.89 5.89
N MET A 260 12.61 -5.03 5.65
CA MET A 260 12.81 -3.59 5.54
C MET A 260 13.23 -3.00 6.90
N LYS A 261 12.60 -3.43 8.00
CA LYS A 261 13.02 -3.05 9.36
C LYS A 261 14.50 -3.39 9.60
N THR A 262 14.90 -4.61 9.24
CA THR A 262 16.28 -5.07 9.40
C THR A 262 17.26 -4.19 8.61
N ILE A 263 16.95 -3.86 7.36
CA ILE A 263 17.83 -3.03 6.52
C ILE A 263 17.94 -1.61 7.04
N ILE A 264 16.80 -0.98 7.36
CA ILE A 264 16.77 0.42 7.83
C ILE A 264 17.52 0.58 9.15
N SER A 265 17.46 -0.41 10.04
CA SER A 265 18.15 -0.35 11.33
C SER A 265 19.68 -0.41 11.22
N GLN A 266 20.25 -1.01 10.16
CA GLN A 266 21.70 -1.15 10.02
C GLN A 266 22.44 0.20 9.92
N PRO A 267 22.09 1.14 9.04
CA PRO A 267 22.73 2.45 8.98
C PRO A 267 22.63 3.23 10.30
N PHE A 268 21.51 3.10 11.02
CA PHE A 268 21.34 3.74 12.33
C PHE A 268 22.33 3.20 13.37
N MET A 269 22.53 1.88 13.38
CA MET A 269 23.53 1.25 14.25
C MET A 269 24.97 1.66 13.90
N LYS A 270 25.18 2.13 12.67
CA LYS A 270 26.49 2.54 12.15
C LYS A 270 26.69 4.06 12.13
N GLY A 271 25.81 4.83 12.78
CA GLY A 271 26.00 6.26 12.98
C GLY A 271 25.49 7.17 11.86
N VAL A 272 24.41 6.79 11.16
CA VAL A 272 23.78 7.65 10.15
C VAL A 272 23.37 9.02 10.74
N LYS A 273 23.66 10.09 9.99
CA LYS A 273 23.39 11.48 10.44
C LYS A 273 21.97 11.94 10.11
N ILE A 274 21.46 11.55 8.95
CA ILE A 274 20.12 11.91 8.49
C ILE A 274 19.44 10.66 7.92
N ALA A 275 18.23 10.37 8.41
CA ALA A 275 17.37 9.37 7.81
C ALA A 275 15.99 9.96 7.55
N PHE A 276 15.51 9.81 6.34
CA PHE A 276 14.18 10.30 6.00
C PHE A 276 13.45 9.35 5.07
N GLY A 277 12.13 9.38 5.21
CA GLY A 277 11.24 8.62 4.38
C GLY A 277 10.22 9.49 3.69
N MET A 278 9.88 9.13 2.45
CA MET A 278 8.78 9.76 1.72
C MET A 278 7.79 8.71 1.23
N THR A 279 6.51 9.05 1.27
CA THR A 279 5.45 8.18 0.76
C THR A 279 4.25 8.99 0.29
N GLY A 280 3.57 8.49 -0.75
CA GLY A 280 2.30 9.07 -1.19
C GLY A 280 1.14 8.88 -0.22
N THR A 281 1.28 7.93 0.72
CA THR A 281 0.21 7.57 1.66
C THR A 281 0.79 7.25 3.02
N ILE A 282 0.55 8.10 3.99
CA ILE A 282 0.85 7.82 5.40
C ILE A 282 -0.17 6.78 5.91
N PRO A 283 0.27 5.71 6.60
CA PRO A 283 -0.66 4.78 7.24
C PRO A 283 -1.60 5.50 8.21
N PRO A 284 -2.83 5.02 8.38
CA PRO A 284 -3.78 5.64 9.30
C PRO A 284 -3.21 5.75 10.72
N LYS A 285 -3.46 6.88 11.38
CA LYS A 285 -3.05 7.10 12.79
C LYS A 285 -3.59 5.99 13.69
N ASN A 286 -2.88 5.68 14.76
CA ASN A 286 -3.23 4.65 15.73
C ASN A 286 -3.30 3.23 15.13
N THR A 287 -2.51 2.95 14.09
CA THR A 287 -2.32 1.60 13.54
C THR A 287 -0.88 1.13 13.74
N ILE A 288 -0.68 -0.19 13.81
CA ILE A 288 0.66 -0.78 13.90
C ILE A 288 1.59 -0.30 12.78
N PRO A 289 1.19 -0.26 11.51
CA PRO A 289 2.02 0.30 10.43
C PRO A 289 2.45 1.75 10.68
N TYR A 290 1.56 2.59 11.20
CA TYR A 290 1.87 3.99 11.51
C TYR A 290 2.96 4.11 12.58
N PHE A 291 2.83 3.37 13.69
CA PHE A 291 3.82 3.39 14.76
C PHE A 291 5.14 2.76 14.33
N CYS A 292 5.11 1.65 13.58
CA CYS A 292 6.32 1.04 13.01
C CYS A 292 7.10 2.02 12.13
N LEU A 293 6.39 2.79 11.30
CA LEU A 293 7.01 3.79 10.43
C LEU A 293 7.75 4.86 11.25
N LYS A 294 7.09 5.41 12.28
CA LYS A 294 7.69 6.39 13.19
C LYS A 294 8.89 5.84 13.97
N THR A 295 8.78 4.60 14.45
CA THR A 295 9.86 3.92 15.17
C THR A 295 11.13 3.81 14.32
N LEU A 296 11.00 3.61 13.01
CA LEU A 296 12.12 3.39 12.11
C LEU A 296 12.70 4.68 11.52
N LEU A 297 11.86 5.63 11.17
CA LEU A 297 12.25 6.81 10.38
C LEU A 297 11.90 8.14 11.06
N GLY A 298 11.35 8.10 12.26
CA GLY A 298 11.05 9.29 13.02
C GLY A 298 9.66 9.87 12.77
N ALA A 299 9.49 11.11 13.23
CA ALA A 299 8.22 11.81 13.23
C ALA A 299 7.72 12.15 11.81
N THR A 300 6.40 12.14 11.63
CA THR A 300 5.80 12.73 10.42
C THR A 300 5.82 14.25 10.54
N ILE A 301 6.61 14.91 9.68
CA ILE A 301 6.86 16.36 9.76
C ILE A 301 6.00 17.17 8.80
N GLN A 302 5.52 16.58 7.73
CA GLN A 302 4.67 17.26 6.74
C GLN A 302 3.84 16.26 5.92
N GLU A 303 2.76 16.79 5.36
CA GLU A 303 1.90 16.05 4.43
C GLU A 303 1.42 17.00 3.32
N ILE A 304 1.67 16.62 2.07
CA ILE A 304 1.20 17.31 0.88
C ILE A 304 0.23 16.39 0.16
N LYS A 305 -1.04 16.76 0.18
CA LYS A 305 -2.13 15.97 -0.40
C LYS A 305 -2.27 16.22 -1.89
N PRO A 306 -2.82 15.25 -2.67
CA PRO A 306 -3.06 15.43 -4.09
C PRO A 306 -3.85 16.70 -4.41
N ARG A 307 -4.85 17.06 -3.59
CA ARG A 307 -5.66 18.26 -3.79
C ARG A 307 -4.84 19.54 -3.85
N GLN A 308 -3.85 19.71 -2.97
CA GLN A 308 -2.99 20.90 -2.97
C GLN A 308 -2.20 21.03 -4.28
N LEU A 309 -1.78 19.89 -4.84
CA LEU A 309 -1.04 19.87 -6.12
C LEU A 309 -1.96 20.12 -7.32
N MET A 310 -3.21 19.66 -7.27
CA MET A 310 -4.22 19.95 -8.29
C MET A 310 -4.60 21.42 -8.28
N ASP A 311 -4.88 22.00 -7.12
CA ASP A 311 -5.25 23.41 -6.96
C ASP A 311 -4.13 24.35 -7.44
N ALA A 312 -2.86 23.93 -7.28
CA ALA A 312 -1.70 24.64 -7.79
C ALA A 312 -1.38 24.35 -9.27
N GLY A 313 -2.15 23.53 -9.96
CA GLY A 313 -1.91 23.16 -11.37
C GLY A 313 -0.70 22.27 -11.61
N TYR A 314 -0.16 21.62 -10.58
CA TYR A 314 1.03 20.77 -10.71
C TYR A 314 0.73 19.34 -11.14
N ILE A 315 -0.51 18.90 -11.01
CA ILE A 315 -1.02 17.60 -11.47
C ILE A 315 -2.42 17.78 -12.06
N SER A 316 -2.81 16.86 -12.94
CA SER A 316 -4.13 16.89 -13.57
C SER A 316 -5.25 16.70 -12.54
N PRO A 317 -6.36 17.43 -12.65
CA PRO A 317 -7.59 17.11 -11.92
C PRO A 317 -8.05 15.68 -12.21
N VAL A 318 -8.82 15.11 -11.28
CA VAL A 318 -9.43 13.78 -11.45
C VAL A 318 -10.93 13.86 -11.32
N ASN A 319 -11.63 13.14 -12.19
CA ASN A 319 -13.07 12.94 -12.17
C ASN A 319 -13.36 11.44 -12.03
N ILE A 320 -13.90 11.03 -10.88
CA ILE A 320 -14.14 9.64 -10.56
C ILE A 320 -15.61 9.30 -10.82
N LYS A 321 -15.85 8.30 -11.65
CA LYS A 321 -17.16 7.72 -11.90
C LYS A 321 -17.24 6.36 -11.21
N GLN A 322 -17.83 6.31 -10.01
CA GLN A 322 -18.09 5.05 -9.34
C GLN A 322 -19.33 4.40 -9.96
N VAL A 323 -19.11 3.35 -10.74
CA VAL A 323 -20.18 2.61 -11.44
C VAL A 323 -20.57 1.40 -10.61
N ARG A 324 -21.81 1.38 -10.13
CA ARG A 324 -22.40 0.29 -9.36
C ARG A 324 -23.23 -0.59 -10.29
N LEU A 325 -22.74 -1.80 -10.49
CA LEU A 325 -23.39 -2.78 -11.37
C LEU A 325 -24.38 -3.62 -10.57
N HIS A 326 -25.66 -3.46 -10.85
CA HIS A 326 -26.77 -4.24 -10.30
C HIS A 326 -27.19 -5.28 -11.34
N TYR A 327 -27.14 -6.54 -10.99
CA TYR A 327 -27.45 -7.65 -11.89
C TYR A 327 -28.96 -7.91 -11.94
N LYS A 328 -29.53 -8.00 -13.15
CA LYS A 328 -30.97 -8.24 -13.38
C LYS A 328 -31.37 -9.64 -13.00
N ASP A 329 -30.60 -10.63 -13.43
CA ASP A 329 -30.85 -12.06 -13.18
C ASP A 329 -30.39 -12.45 -11.77
N LYS A 330 -31.25 -12.25 -10.80
CA LYS A 330 -30.96 -12.54 -9.37
C LYS A 330 -30.85 -14.03 -9.09
N GLU A 331 -31.55 -14.86 -9.86
CA GLU A 331 -31.49 -16.32 -9.74
C GLU A 331 -30.13 -16.84 -10.21
N LYS A 332 -29.66 -16.39 -11.36
CA LYS A 332 -28.30 -16.66 -11.85
C LYS A 332 -27.24 -16.23 -10.84
N VAL A 333 -27.38 -15.02 -10.28
CA VAL A 333 -26.45 -14.51 -9.25
C VAL A 333 -26.43 -15.40 -8.02
N ALA A 334 -27.60 -15.79 -7.49
CA ALA A 334 -27.69 -16.65 -6.32
C ALA A 334 -27.09 -18.03 -6.57
N ASN A 335 -27.41 -18.65 -7.72
CA ASN A 335 -26.89 -19.96 -8.12
C ASN A 335 -25.36 -19.94 -8.26
N LEU A 336 -24.81 -18.93 -8.92
CA LEU A 336 -23.36 -18.76 -9.03
C LEU A 336 -22.70 -18.47 -7.68
N TYR A 337 -23.34 -17.67 -6.81
CA TYR A 337 -22.86 -17.40 -5.47
C TYR A 337 -22.75 -18.70 -4.65
N MET A 338 -23.79 -19.52 -4.66
CA MET A 338 -23.81 -20.82 -4.00
C MET A 338 -22.64 -21.69 -4.49
N ARG A 339 -22.44 -21.81 -5.79
CA ARG A 339 -21.35 -22.61 -6.39
C ARG A 339 -19.96 -22.07 -6.00
N CYS A 340 -19.79 -20.77 -5.99
CA CYS A 340 -18.54 -20.15 -5.51
C CYS A 340 -18.30 -20.42 -4.02
N ALA A 341 -19.38 -20.47 -3.21
CA ALA A 341 -19.31 -20.77 -1.80
C ALA A 341 -18.97 -22.25 -1.55
N GLU A 342 -19.57 -23.19 -2.32
CA GLU A 342 -19.22 -24.62 -2.29
C GLU A 342 -17.75 -24.85 -2.60
N TYR A 343 -17.26 -24.18 -3.64
CA TYR A 343 -15.87 -24.23 -4.03
C TYR A 343 -14.93 -23.69 -2.95
N ALA A 344 -15.32 -22.59 -2.29
CA ALA A 344 -14.52 -21.99 -1.21
C ALA A 344 -14.48 -22.84 0.08
N ILE A 345 -15.44 -23.78 0.26
CA ILE A 345 -15.46 -24.75 1.37
C ILE A 345 -14.65 -26.00 1.04
N GLY A 346 -14.50 -26.36 -0.26
CA GLY A 346 -13.78 -27.55 -0.70
C GLY A 346 -12.37 -27.62 -0.15
N ASP A 347 -11.93 -28.82 0.23
CA ASP A 347 -10.61 -29.08 0.83
C ASP A 347 -9.50 -28.51 -0.04
N PHE A 348 -8.86 -27.47 0.45
CA PHE A 348 -7.66 -26.93 -0.16
C PHE A 348 -6.58 -27.99 -0.05
N LYS A 349 -6.12 -28.55 -1.16
CA LYS A 349 -4.92 -29.37 -1.17
C LYS A 349 -3.73 -28.46 -0.89
N TYR A 350 -3.04 -28.75 0.20
CA TYR A 350 -1.75 -28.16 0.49
C TYR A 350 -0.69 -29.07 -0.13
N GLU A 351 -0.05 -28.64 -1.20
CA GLU A 351 1.12 -29.31 -1.74
C GLU A 351 2.41 -28.61 -1.29
N PRO A 352 3.53 -29.34 -1.16
CA PRO A 352 4.81 -28.70 -0.91
C PRO A 352 5.12 -27.68 -2.00
N ASP A 353 5.58 -26.50 -1.64
CA ASP A 353 6.02 -25.50 -2.62
C ASP A 353 7.25 -26.07 -3.35
N PRO A 354 7.24 -26.23 -4.68
CA PRO A 354 8.40 -26.76 -5.42
C PRO A 354 9.69 -25.98 -5.21
N LYS A 355 9.57 -24.68 -4.84
CA LYS A 355 10.72 -23.80 -4.53
C LYS A 355 11.10 -23.77 -3.06
N HIS A 356 10.18 -24.16 -2.17
CA HIS A 356 10.32 -24.14 -0.71
C HIS A 356 9.61 -25.36 -0.11
N PRO A 357 10.21 -26.57 -0.19
CA PRO A 357 9.56 -27.82 0.27
C PRO A 357 9.10 -27.81 1.74
N GLU A 358 9.71 -26.93 2.56
CA GLU A 358 9.30 -26.70 3.95
C GLU A 358 7.99 -25.88 4.10
N LYS A 359 7.50 -25.25 3.01
CA LYS A 359 6.29 -24.46 2.99
C LYS A 359 5.22 -25.19 2.21
N LYS A 360 4.05 -25.35 2.81
CA LYS A 360 2.87 -25.82 2.11
C LYS A 360 2.27 -24.68 1.31
N LYS A 361 2.32 -24.77 0.00
CA LYS A 361 1.59 -23.86 -0.89
C LYS A 361 0.14 -24.31 -0.94
N ARG A 362 -0.77 -23.41 -0.56
CA ARG A 362 -2.19 -23.57 -0.82
C ARG A 362 -2.36 -23.56 -2.33
N ILE A 363 -2.71 -24.67 -2.93
CA ILE A 363 -3.16 -24.68 -4.31
C ILE A 363 -4.55 -24.07 -4.28
N GLU A 364 -4.59 -22.75 -4.42
CA GLU A 364 -5.82 -22.12 -4.87
C GLU A 364 -6.07 -22.70 -6.27
N LEU A 365 -7.24 -23.26 -6.46
CA LEU A 365 -7.75 -23.63 -7.76
C LEU A 365 -7.97 -22.31 -8.54
N GLN A 366 -6.89 -21.65 -8.89
CA GLN A 366 -6.88 -20.34 -9.56
C GLN A 366 -7.23 -20.45 -11.04
N ASN A 367 -7.41 -21.67 -11.55
CA ASN A 367 -7.75 -21.87 -12.95
C ASN A 367 -9.27 -21.84 -13.12
N PRO A 368 -9.84 -20.86 -13.86
CA PRO A 368 -11.25 -20.82 -14.21
C PRO A 368 -11.78 -22.11 -14.88
N GLU A 369 -10.91 -22.82 -15.62
CA GLU A 369 -11.26 -24.09 -16.24
C GLU A 369 -11.48 -25.20 -15.20
N ASN A 370 -10.69 -25.25 -14.12
CA ASN A 370 -10.89 -26.19 -13.03
C ASN A 370 -12.15 -25.83 -12.22
N GLN A 371 -12.45 -24.54 -12.08
CA GLN A 371 -13.68 -24.07 -11.45
C GLN A 371 -14.91 -24.50 -12.24
N ILE A 372 -14.89 -24.35 -13.55
CA ILE A 372 -15.98 -24.78 -14.45
C ILE A 372 -16.13 -26.32 -14.46
N LYS A 373 -15.02 -27.05 -14.36
CA LYS A 373 -15.03 -28.52 -14.35
C LYS A 373 -15.69 -29.07 -13.08
N PHE A 374 -15.36 -28.51 -11.92
CA PHE A 374 -15.98 -28.86 -10.64
C PHE A 374 -17.50 -28.64 -10.66
N VAL A 375 -17.97 -27.56 -11.26
CA VAL A 375 -19.39 -27.23 -11.40
C VAL A 375 -20.17 -28.19 -12.32
N LYS A 376 -19.50 -28.84 -13.28
CA LYS A 376 -20.14 -29.76 -14.24
C LYS A 376 -20.31 -31.20 -13.73
N GLU A 377 -19.62 -31.59 -12.66
CA GLU A 377 -19.58 -32.99 -12.18
C GLU A 377 -20.68 -33.38 -11.18
N ILE A 378 -21.54 -32.43 -10.74
CA ILE A 378 -22.59 -32.71 -9.76
C ILE A 378 -23.92 -33.06 -10.46
N PRO A 379 -24.67 -34.10 -9.99
CA PRO A 379 -25.93 -34.51 -10.61
C PRO A 379 -26.98 -33.40 -10.68
N PHE A 380 -27.57 -33.18 -11.84
CA PHE A 380 -28.43 -32.03 -12.16
C PHE A 380 -29.62 -31.82 -11.20
N GLY A 381 -30.36 -32.85 -10.82
CA GLY A 381 -31.56 -32.72 -9.99
C GLY A 381 -31.29 -32.35 -8.53
N ILE A 382 -30.15 -32.79 -7.98
CA ILE A 382 -29.69 -32.44 -6.63
C ILE A 382 -29.26 -30.98 -6.56
N GLN A 383 -28.61 -30.48 -7.61
CA GLN A 383 -28.20 -29.11 -7.70
C GLN A 383 -29.36 -28.14 -7.81
N GLU A 384 -30.41 -28.54 -8.56
CA GLU A 384 -31.59 -27.71 -8.74
C GLU A 384 -32.34 -27.48 -7.42
N ALA A 385 -32.56 -28.52 -6.62
CA ALA A 385 -33.19 -28.41 -5.30
C ALA A 385 -32.36 -27.56 -4.35
N LYS A 386 -31.05 -27.78 -4.34
CA LYS A 386 -30.11 -27.01 -3.50
C LYS A 386 -30.07 -25.53 -3.92
N ALA A 387 -30.10 -25.28 -5.22
CA ALA A 387 -30.11 -23.92 -5.78
C ALA A 387 -31.40 -23.16 -5.42
N LYS A 388 -32.55 -23.80 -5.46
CA LYS A 388 -33.83 -23.18 -5.07
C LYS A 388 -33.86 -22.81 -3.59
N ILE A 389 -33.41 -23.70 -2.71
CA ILE A 389 -33.28 -23.45 -1.27
C ILE A 389 -32.34 -22.26 -1.00
N PHE A 390 -31.17 -22.25 -1.67
CA PHE A 390 -30.21 -21.16 -1.51
C PHE A 390 -30.75 -19.84 -2.07
N TYR A 391 -31.45 -19.87 -3.20
CA TYR A 391 -32.08 -18.68 -3.80
C TYR A 391 -33.15 -18.06 -2.91
N SER A 392 -34.00 -18.90 -2.29
CA SER A 392 -34.99 -18.45 -1.31
C SER A 392 -34.30 -17.71 -0.16
N TYR A 393 -33.29 -18.29 0.45
CA TYR A 393 -32.50 -17.65 1.49
C TYR A 393 -31.85 -16.34 1.02
N PHE A 394 -31.25 -16.34 -0.16
CA PHE A 394 -30.57 -15.17 -0.75
C PHE A 394 -31.55 -14.01 -0.97
N SER A 395 -32.77 -14.33 -1.40
CA SER A 395 -33.81 -13.34 -1.74
C SER A 395 -34.60 -12.85 -0.53
N ASN A 396 -34.98 -13.76 0.38
CA ASN A 396 -35.95 -13.46 1.44
C ASN A 396 -35.36 -13.47 2.86
N GLY A 397 -34.20 -14.05 3.06
CA GLY A 397 -33.58 -14.26 4.37
C GLY A 397 -34.05 -15.53 5.10
N GLU A 398 -34.91 -16.32 4.46
CA GLU A 398 -35.43 -17.56 5.02
C GLU A 398 -35.17 -18.72 4.07
N ILE A 399 -34.89 -19.90 4.62
CA ILE A 399 -34.72 -21.11 3.84
C ILE A 399 -36.12 -21.70 3.61
N ASP A 400 -36.58 -21.71 2.35
CA ASP A 400 -37.85 -22.33 1.99
C ASP A 400 -37.75 -23.84 2.10
N THR A 401 -38.59 -24.44 2.93
CA THR A 401 -38.67 -25.86 3.22
C THR A 401 -39.89 -26.55 2.62
N THR A 402 -40.70 -25.81 1.84
CA THR A 402 -42.00 -26.30 1.34
C THR A 402 -41.96 -26.93 -0.05
N ASP A 403 -40.84 -26.84 -0.78
CA ASP A 403 -40.69 -27.40 -2.12
C ASP A 403 -40.77 -28.94 -2.09
N ALA A 404 -41.51 -29.55 -3.00
CA ALA A 404 -41.71 -31.00 -3.13
C ALA A 404 -40.41 -31.79 -3.37
N LEU A 405 -39.42 -31.21 -4.06
CA LEU A 405 -38.09 -31.77 -4.24
C LEU A 405 -37.30 -31.81 -2.92
N TYR A 406 -37.67 -30.98 -1.96
CA TYR A 406 -37.07 -30.92 -0.63
C TYR A 406 -37.41 -32.15 0.23
N GLY A 407 -38.58 -32.80 0.00
CA GLY A 407 -39.03 -33.98 0.77
C GLY A 407 -38.17 -35.23 0.61
N ILE A 408 -37.40 -35.35 -0.45
CA ILE A 408 -36.61 -36.55 -0.80
C ILE A 408 -35.21 -36.56 -0.15
N ALA A 409 -34.64 -35.41 0.14
CA ALA A 409 -33.28 -35.29 0.70
C ALA A 409 -33.14 -34.16 1.73
N ARG A 410 -34.21 -33.89 2.44
CA ARG A 410 -34.46 -32.75 3.29
C ARG A 410 -33.31 -32.37 4.22
N ASP A 411 -32.86 -33.29 5.06
CA ASP A 411 -31.95 -32.94 6.15
C ASP A 411 -30.49 -32.80 5.69
N ALA A 412 -30.08 -33.57 4.68
CA ALA A 412 -28.72 -33.47 4.15
C ALA A 412 -28.47 -32.15 3.42
N TYR A 413 -29.41 -31.74 2.55
CA TYR A 413 -29.28 -30.46 1.83
C TYR A 413 -29.40 -29.24 2.74
N LEU A 414 -30.27 -29.31 3.74
CA LEU A 414 -30.41 -28.21 4.70
C LEU A 414 -29.10 -27.98 5.47
N GLN A 415 -28.45 -29.05 5.90
CA GLN A 415 -27.16 -28.95 6.60
C GLN A 415 -26.06 -28.39 5.68
N GLU A 416 -26.04 -28.80 4.41
CA GLU A 416 -25.09 -28.28 3.45
C GLU A 416 -25.34 -26.78 3.16
N VAL A 417 -26.57 -26.37 2.91
CA VAL A 417 -26.93 -24.96 2.72
C VAL A 417 -26.59 -24.12 3.93
N LYS A 418 -26.86 -24.61 5.16
CA LYS A 418 -26.47 -23.93 6.39
C LYS A 418 -24.95 -23.73 6.50
N LYS A 419 -24.14 -24.76 6.14
CA LYS A 419 -22.68 -24.64 6.09
C LYS A 419 -22.22 -23.61 5.06
N LEU A 420 -22.81 -23.64 3.86
CA LEU A 420 -22.53 -22.68 2.81
C LEU A 420 -22.80 -21.25 3.25
N VAL A 421 -23.96 -21.02 3.85
CA VAL A 421 -24.37 -19.72 4.37
C VAL A 421 -23.44 -19.26 5.50
N ALA A 422 -23.08 -20.13 6.43
CA ALA A 422 -22.15 -19.80 7.50
C ALA A 422 -20.77 -19.43 6.95
N ASN A 423 -20.27 -20.18 5.98
CA ASN A 423 -19.00 -19.86 5.32
C ASN A 423 -19.05 -18.55 4.54
N ALA A 424 -20.14 -18.31 3.80
CA ALA A 424 -20.33 -17.07 3.05
C ALA A 424 -20.43 -15.83 3.96
N LYS A 425 -20.98 -15.96 5.17
CA LYS A 425 -21.08 -14.88 6.17
C LYS A 425 -19.73 -14.56 6.83
N ASN A 426 -18.87 -15.55 7.03
CA ASN A 426 -17.67 -15.43 7.85
C ASN A 426 -16.43 -14.94 7.06
N SER A 427 -15.42 -15.78 6.89
CA SER A 427 -14.09 -15.34 6.41
C SER A 427 -13.95 -15.28 4.88
N ASN A 428 -14.79 -16.02 4.14
CA ASN A 428 -14.59 -16.21 2.70
C ASN A 428 -15.48 -15.34 1.80
N ALA A 429 -16.36 -14.49 2.37
CA ALA A 429 -17.32 -13.71 1.61
C ALA A 429 -16.69 -12.88 0.47
N LEU A 430 -15.57 -12.20 0.72
CA LEU A 430 -14.90 -11.40 -0.31
C LEU A 430 -14.31 -12.26 -1.45
N VAL A 431 -13.78 -13.44 -1.11
CA VAL A 431 -13.24 -14.38 -2.10
C VAL A 431 -14.37 -14.91 -2.99
N ILE A 432 -15.48 -15.30 -2.36
CA ILE A 432 -16.68 -15.78 -3.06
C ILE A 432 -17.23 -14.70 -4.00
N GLU A 433 -17.39 -13.48 -3.53
CA GLU A 433 -17.90 -12.37 -4.33
C GLU A 433 -16.98 -12.01 -5.51
N ARG A 434 -15.66 -12.08 -5.33
CA ARG A 434 -14.70 -11.89 -6.42
C ARG A 434 -14.77 -13.01 -7.46
N MET A 435 -14.85 -14.27 -7.00
CA MET A 435 -15.07 -15.37 -7.91
C MET A 435 -16.37 -15.20 -8.69
N LEU A 436 -17.45 -14.84 -8.01
CA LEU A 436 -18.73 -14.56 -8.64
C LEU A 436 -18.60 -13.48 -9.73
N SER A 437 -17.94 -12.36 -9.43
CA SER A 437 -17.75 -11.28 -10.41
C SER A 437 -17.00 -11.73 -11.68
N HIS A 438 -16.13 -12.74 -11.59
CA HIS A 438 -15.42 -13.32 -12.74
C HIS A 438 -16.31 -14.17 -13.65
N PHE A 439 -17.42 -14.69 -13.11
CA PHE A 439 -18.40 -15.47 -13.88
C PHE A 439 -19.52 -14.61 -14.49
N MET A 440 -19.57 -13.32 -14.14
CA MET A 440 -20.57 -12.40 -14.70
C MET A 440 -20.05 -11.80 -16.01
N ASP A 441 -20.40 -12.40 -17.14
CA ASP A 441 -19.97 -11.96 -18.48
C ASP A 441 -20.56 -10.56 -18.83
N GLU A 442 -21.74 -10.25 -18.31
CA GLU A 442 -22.40 -8.95 -18.43
C GLU A 442 -21.49 -7.79 -17.99
N ARG A 443 -20.60 -8.05 -17.03
CA ARG A 443 -19.64 -7.09 -16.52
C ARG A 443 -18.58 -6.72 -17.57
N ILE A 444 -18.06 -7.70 -18.29
CA ILE A 444 -17.09 -7.47 -19.37
C ILE A 444 -17.80 -6.81 -20.57
N LYS A 445 -19.01 -7.27 -20.85
CA LYS A 445 -19.86 -6.68 -21.90
C LYS A 445 -20.10 -5.20 -21.64
N TYR A 446 -20.51 -4.81 -20.42
CA TYR A 446 -20.70 -3.43 -20.02
C TYR A 446 -19.40 -2.60 -20.14
N LEU A 447 -18.24 -3.17 -19.76
CA LEU A 447 -16.95 -2.53 -19.97
C LEU A 447 -16.72 -2.20 -21.45
N CYS A 448 -16.96 -3.19 -22.35
CA CYS A 448 -16.68 -3.05 -23.77
C CYS A 448 -17.69 -2.21 -24.54
N GLU A 449 -18.96 -2.24 -24.15
CA GLU A 449 -20.04 -1.56 -24.88
C GLU A 449 -20.32 -0.14 -24.37
N GLU A 450 -20.12 0.11 -23.06
CA GLU A 450 -20.54 1.38 -22.45
C GLU A 450 -19.37 2.22 -21.95
N ILE A 451 -18.32 1.61 -21.37
CA ILE A 451 -17.20 2.38 -20.81
C ILE A 451 -16.13 2.66 -21.87
N LEU A 452 -15.60 1.62 -22.50
CA LEU A 452 -14.46 1.77 -23.41
C LEU A 452 -14.73 2.62 -24.66
N PRO A 453 -15.96 2.67 -25.22
CA PRO A 453 -16.27 3.62 -26.29
C PRO A 453 -16.13 5.08 -25.89
N THR A 454 -16.29 5.40 -24.59
CA THR A 454 -16.05 6.76 -24.07
C THR A 454 -14.58 7.06 -23.79
N CYS A 455 -13.72 6.04 -23.84
CA CYS A 455 -12.29 6.12 -23.57
C CYS A 455 -11.50 6.12 -24.89
N ASP A 456 -11.56 7.23 -25.61
CA ASP A 456 -10.97 7.41 -26.95
C ASP A 456 -9.44 7.59 -26.95
N LYS A 457 -8.83 7.75 -25.76
CA LYS A 457 -7.41 7.96 -25.55
C LYS A 457 -6.80 6.86 -24.68
N ASN A 458 -5.51 7.00 -24.35
CA ASN A 458 -4.77 6.02 -23.55
C ASN A 458 -5.50 5.68 -22.24
N THR A 459 -5.85 4.41 -22.11
CA THR A 459 -6.69 3.86 -21.04
C THR A 459 -5.94 2.78 -20.27
N LEU A 460 -5.98 2.83 -18.94
CA LEU A 460 -5.45 1.81 -18.04
C LEU A 460 -6.56 1.05 -17.35
N ILE A 461 -6.62 -0.27 -17.52
CA ILE A 461 -7.56 -1.16 -16.84
C ILE A 461 -6.80 -1.98 -15.78
N LEU A 462 -7.24 -1.90 -14.53
CA LEU A 462 -6.59 -2.55 -13.40
C LEU A 462 -7.43 -3.66 -12.77
N GLY A 463 -6.78 -4.79 -12.50
CA GLY A 463 -7.40 -5.91 -11.80
C GLY A 463 -6.39 -6.74 -11.00
N HIS A 464 -6.89 -7.79 -10.36
CA HIS A 464 -6.11 -8.65 -9.45
C HIS A 464 -5.60 -9.93 -10.09
N HIS A 465 -6.51 -10.65 -10.75
CA HIS A 465 -6.30 -12.02 -11.16
C HIS A 465 -5.84 -12.09 -12.61
N THR A 466 -4.61 -12.52 -12.82
CA THR A 466 -3.98 -12.57 -14.15
C THR A 466 -4.80 -13.34 -15.17
N THR A 467 -5.36 -14.50 -14.78
CA THR A 467 -6.21 -15.31 -15.67
C THR A 467 -7.50 -14.60 -16.07
N TYR A 468 -8.12 -13.89 -15.12
CA TYR A 468 -9.31 -13.08 -15.42
C TYR A 468 -8.96 -11.89 -16.32
N LEU A 469 -7.84 -11.23 -16.08
CA LEU A 469 -7.36 -10.16 -16.96
C LEU A 469 -7.02 -10.62 -18.37
N GLN A 470 -6.57 -11.86 -18.55
CA GLN A 470 -6.41 -12.49 -19.87
C GLN A 470 -7.76 -12.68 -20.59
N LYS A 471 -8.80 -13.13 -19.86
CA LYS A 471 -10.17 -13.20 -20.39
C LYS A 471 -10.67 -11.81 -20.81
N VAL A 472 -10.51 -10.81 -19.95
CA VAL A 472 -10.88 -9.42 -20.23
C VAL A 472 -10.15 -8.90 -21.47
N LEU A 473 -8.83 -9.13 -21.57
CA LEU A 473 -8.03 -8.76 -22.73
C LEU A 473 -8.57 -9.39 -24.03
N SER A 474 -8.88 -10.70 -23.99
CA SER A 474 -9.37 -11.41 -25.17
C SER A 474 -10.71 -10.84 -25.65
N GLU A 475 -11.60 -10.49 -24.75
CA GLU A 475 -12.88 -9.87 -25.10
C GLU A 475 -12.69 -8.45 -25.64
N ILE A 476 -11.89 -7.61 -25.00
CA ILE A 476 -11.61 -6.25 -25.47
C ILE A 476 -11.04 -6.26 -26.91
N LYS A 477 -10.15 -7.19 -27.22
CA LYS A 477 -9.57 -7.33 -28.58
C LYS A 477 -10.63 -7.65 -29.64
N LYS A 478 -11.72 -8.34 -29.31
CA LYS A 478 -12.83 -8.60 -30.24
C LYS A 478 -13.63 -7.32 -30.55
N TYR A 479 -13.83 -6.46 -29.53
CA TYR A 479 -14.58 -5.21 -29.69
C TYR A 479 -13.75 -4.10 -30.34
N PHE A 480 -12.44 -4.08 -30.10
CA PHE A 480 -11.54 -3.00 -30.55
C PHE A 480 -10.31 -3.54 -31.32
N PRO A 481 -10.53 -4.21 -32.46
CA PRO A 481 -9.45 -4.91 -33.20
C PRO A 481 -8.37 -3.94 -33.73
N ASN A 482 -8.68 -2.65 -33.90
CA ASN A 482 -7.79 -1.64 -34.48
C ASN A 482 -7.01 -0.85 -33.42
N ARG A 483 -7.27 -1.06 -32.11
CA ARG A 483 -6.55 -0.37 -31.02
C ARG A 483 -5.33 -1.18 -30.57
N HIS A 484 -4.30 -0.51 -30.10
CA HIS A 484 -3.18 -1.16 -29.44
C HIS A 484 -3.61 -1.61 -28.04
N ILE A 485 -3.66 -2.95 -27.81
CA ILE A 485 -4.16 -3.52 -26.55
C ILE A 485 -3.11 -4.47 -26.00
N GLU A 486 -2.55 -4.14 -24.84
CA GLU A 486 -1.47 -4.88 -24.20
C GLU A 486 -1.81 -5.32 -22.78
N LEU A 487 -1.16 -6.40 -22.32
CA LEU A 487 -1.28 -6.92 -20.95
C LEU A 487 0.06 -6.85 -20.23
N ILE A 488 0.06 -6.23 -19.04
CA ILE A 488 1.23 -6.24 -18.15
C ILE A 488 0.88 -6.94 -16.83
N THR A 489 1.53 -8.06 -16.58
CA THR A 489 1.45 -8.81 -15.32
C THR A 489 2.84 -9.01 -14.71
N GLY A 490 2.89 -9.63 -13.53
CA GLY A 490 4.15 -9.92 -12.85
C GLY A 490 5.11 -10.81 -13.64
N SER A 491 4.60 -11.63 -14.55
CA SER A 491 5.38 -12.54 -15.40
C SER A 491 6.00 -11.87 -16.63
N VAL A 492 5.60 -10.64 -16.97
CA VAL A 492 6.16 -9.91 -18.13
C VAL A 492 7.55 -9.41 -17.78
N ASP A 493 8.54 -9.72 -18.62
CA ASP A 493 9.93 -9.32 -18.41
C ASP A 493 10.17 -7.80 -18.58
N GLY A 494 11.35 -7.33 -18.16
CA GLY A 494 11.68 -5.92 -18.16
C GLY A 494 11.75 -5.31 -19.58
N LYS A 495 12.24 -6.05 -20.57
CA LYS A 495 12.35 -5.56 -21.97
C LYS A 495 10.97 -5.32 -22.57
N LYS A 496 10.08 -6.33 -22.43
CA LYS A 496 8.70 -6.22 -22.93
C LYS A 496 7.93 -5.08 -22.25
N ARG A 497 8.17 -4.84 -20.95
CA ARG A 497 7.60 -3.67 -20.26
C ARG A 497 8.07 -2.35 -20.84
N ASP A 498 9.34 -2.25 -21.18
CA ASP A 498 9.91 -1.02 -21.76
C ASP A 498 9.40 -0.79 -23.19
N GLU A 499 9.22 -1.85 -24.00
CA GLU A 499 8.55 -1.80 -25.31
C GLU A 499 7.11 -1.29 -25.18
N ILE A 500 6.31 -1.83 -24.24
CA ILE A 500 4.92 -1.39 -24.01
C ILE A 500 4.88 0.09 -23.58
N LYS A 501 5.81 0.52 -22.73
CA LYS A 501 5.91 1.94 -22.35
C LYS A 501 6.20 2.84 -23.54
N GLN A 502 7.04 2.37 -24.46
CA GLN A 502 7.35 3.11 -25.69
C GLN A 502 6.13 3.20 -26.59
N THR A 503 5.42 2.08 -26.82
CA THR A 503 4.16 2.05 -27.59
C THR A 503 3.14 3.06 -27.04
N LEU A 504 2.98 3.11 -25.71
CA LEU A 504 2.07 4.07 -25.05
C LEU A 504 2.48 5.54 -25.21
N LYS A 505 3.76 5.81 -25.47
CA LYS A 505 4.22 7.18 -25.78
C LYS A 505 3.99 7.56 -27.24
N GLU A 506 4.10 6.60 -28.13
CA GLU A 506 3.97 6.79 -29.59
C GLU A 506 2.51 6.82 -30.05
N HIS A 507 1.62 6.12 -29.33
CA HIS A 507 0.21 6.02 -29.66
C HIS A 507 -0.67 6.64 -28.58
N ASN A 508 -1.79 7.22 -28.99
CA ASN A 508 -2.66 8.01 -28.12
C ASN A 508 -3.96 7.30 -27.76
N ASP A 509 -4.20 6.10 -28.32
CA ASP A 509 -5.45 5.34 -28.19
C ASP A 509 -5.24 3.92 -27.62
N CYS A 510 -4.13 3.68 -26.93
CA CYS A 510 -3.79 2.39 -26.37
C CYS A 510 -4.70 2.00 -25.19
N ILE A 511 -5.02 0.71 -25.07
CA ILE A 511 -5.62 0.11 -23.89
C ILE A 511 -4.59 -0.79 -23.21
N LEU A 512 -4.21 -0.43 -21.99
CA LEU A 512 -3.31 -1.21 -21.17
C LEU A 512 -4.09 -1.95 -20.08
N VAL A 513 -4.12 -3.27 -20.14
CA VAL A 513 -4.64 -4.12 -19.07
C VAL A 513 -3.49 -4.50 -18.13
N ALA A 514 -3.64 -4.30 -16.83
CA ALA A 514 -2.54 -4.56 -15.91
C ALA A 514 -2.99 -5.06 -14.55
N SER A 515 -2.12 -5.84 -13.88
CA SER A 515 -2.37 -6.22 -12.49
C SER A 515 -1.95 -5.11 -11.53
N TYR A 516 -2.70 -4.93 -10.43
CA TYR A 516 -2.36 -3.97 -9.37
C TYR A 516 -0.92 -4.13 -8.85
N GLY A 517 -0.45 -5.38 -8.72
CA GLY A 517 0.89 -5.66 -8.22
C GLY A 517 1.99 -5.04 -9.08
N VAL A 518 1.87 -5.12 -10.39
CA VAL A 518 2.84 -4.55 -11.33
C VAL A 518 2.77 -3.03 -11.33
N MET A 519 1.56 -2.50 -11.34
CA MET A 519 1.39 -1.03 -11.35
C MET A 519 1.84 -0.37 -10.05
N SER A 520 1.86 -1.10 -8.93
CA SER A 520 2.42 -0.59 -7.67
C SER A 520 3.95 -0.44 -7.69
N THR A 521 4.65 -1.00 -8.68
CA THR A 521 6.12 -1.05 -8.75
C THR A 521 6.79 0.04 -9.58
N GLY A 522 6.11 1.16 -9.88
CA GLY A 522 6.79 2.35 -10.39
C GLY A 522 6.68 2.59 -11.90
N ILE A 523 5.77 1.95 -12.64
CA ILE A 523 5.52 2.30 -14.04
C ILE A 523 4.90 3.69 -14.10
N THR A 524 5.62 4.64 -14.66
CA THR A 524 5.15 6.02 -14.86
C THR A 524 4.63 6.18 -16.29
N LEU A 525 3.35 6.55 -16.42
CA LEU A 525 2.71 6.85 -17.69
C LEU A 525 2.12 8.26 -17.61
N SER A 526 2.71 9.21 -18.33
CA SER A 526 2.30 10.62 -18.27
C SER A 526 1.04 10.90 -19.11
N ASN A 527 0.86 10.17 -20.21
CA ASN A 527 -0.20 10.38 -21.18
C ASN A 527 -1.46 9.51 -20.96
N LEU A 528 -1.68 8.98 -19.74
CA LEU A 528 -2.94 8.32 -19.40
C LEU A 528 -4.07 9.35 -19.26
N CYS A 529 -5.15 9.15 -19.99
CA CYS A 529 -6.34 9.99 -19.97
C CYS A 529 -7.50 9.31 -19.22
N PHE A 530 -7.57 7.99 -19.27
CA PHE A 530 -8.62 7.19 -18.65
C PHE A 530 -8.04 6.07 -17.79
N GLY A 531 -8.77 5.73 -16.73
CA GLY A 531 -8.50 4.58 -15.88
C GLY A 531 -9.77 3.81 -15.54
N VAL A 532 -9.64 2.50 -15.39
CA VAL A 532 -10.73 1.63 -14.95
C VAL A 532 -10.21 0.74 -13.82
N LEU A 533 -10.71 0.94 -12.60
CA LEU A 533 -10.53 0.00 -11.50
C LEU A 533 -11.56 -1.12 -11.69
N PHE A 534 -11.18 -2.13 -12.47
CA PHE A 534 -12.12 -3.16 -12.90
C PHE A 534 -12.40 -4.19 -11.81
N GLU A 535 -11.46 -4.50 -10.94
CA GLU A 535 -11.69 -5.29 -9.72
C GLU A 535 -11.47 -4.40 -8.48
N SER A 536 -12.44 -4.40 -7.56
CA SER A 536 -12.39 -3.53 -6.37
C SER A 536 -11.28 -3.92 -5.38
N PHE A 537 -10.64 -2.93 -4.77
CA PHE A 537 -9.61 -3.10 -3.77
C PHE A 537 -9.87 -2.25 -2.53
N LYS A 538 -9.71 -2.84 -1.34
CA LYS A 538 -9.94 -2.12 -0.06
C LYS A 538 -8.79 -1.18 0.32
N SER A 539 -7.55 -1.52 -0.05
CA SER A 539 -6.37 -0.79 0.42
C SER A 539 -6.36 0.65 -0.07
N ASN A 540 -6.37 1.60 0.86
CA ASN A 540 -6.22 3.02 0.57
C ASN A 540 -4.93 3.29 -0.22
N VAL A 541 -3.82 2.67 0.17
CA VAL A 541 -2.53 2.82 -0.50
C VAL A 541 -2.60 2.44 -1.97
N VAL A 542 -3.18 1.25 -2.28
CA VAL A 542 -3.30 0.77 -3.66
C VAL A 542 -4.23 1.67 -4.48
N ASN A 543 -5.37 2.09 -3.90
CA ASN A 543 -6.30 3.00 -4.57
C ASN A 543 -5.62 4.35 -4.89
N MET A 544 -4.95 4.97 -3.91
CA MET A 544 -4.27 6.25 -4.11
C MET A 544 -3.12 6.16 -5.12
N GLN A 545 -2.35 5.07 -5.09
CA GLN A 545 -1.29 4.84 -6.07
C GLN A 545 -1.87 4.63 -7.48
N SER A 546 -2.99 3.91 -7.60
CA SER A 546 -3.66 3.66 -8.88
C SER A 546 -4.22 4.96 -9.48
N ILE A 547 -4.90 5.78 -8.68
CA ILE A 547 -5.36 7.12 -9.08
C ILE A 547 -4.17 7.97 -9.51
N GLY A 548 -3.11 7.99 -8.71
CA GLY A 548 -1.90 8.76 -8.94
C GLY A 548 -1.20 8.52 -10.28
N ARG A 549 -1.42 7.34 -10.92
CA ARG A 549 -0.85 7.04 -12.24
C ARG A 549 -1.38 7.97 -13.33
N GLY A 550 -2.65 8.31 -13.25
CA GLY A 550 -3.31 9.19 -14.23
C GLY A 550 -3.12 10.69 -13.97
N LEU A 551 -2.58 11.10 -12.83
CA LEU A 551 -2.50 12.52 -12.44
C LEU A 551 -1.36 13.31 -13.12
N GLY A 552 -0.54 12.69 -13.98
CA GLY A 552 0.48 13.42 -14.71
C GLY A 552 -0.14 14.44 -15.67
N LEU A 553 0.44 15.65 -15.74
CA LEU A 553 0.09 16.63 -16.75
C LEU A 553 0.39 16.09 -18.14
N SER A 554 -0.49 16.35 -19.08
CA SER A 554 -0.32 16.01 -20.49
C SER A 554 -1.19 16.96 -21.32
N GLU A 555 -0.70 17.41 -22.46
CA GLU A 555 -1.46 18.21 -23.43
C GLU A 555 -2.67 17.45 -23.98
N MET A 556 -2.70 16.13 -23.79
CA MET A 556 -3.79 15.27 -24.28
C MET A 556 -5.04 15.30 -23.42
N LYS A 557 -5.01 15.90 -22.23
CA LYS A 557 -6.15 15.88 -21.29
C LYS A 557 -6.19 17.11 -20.40
N ASP A 558 -7.39 17.58 -20.13
CA ASP A 558 -7.67 18.59 -19.11
C ASP A 558 -7.89 17.96 -17.73
N GLU A 559 -8.52 16.78 -17.69
CA GLU A 559 -8.72 15.98 -16.47
C GLU A 559 -8.48 14.49 -16.73
N TYR A 560 -8.14 13.75 -15.68
CA TYR A 560 -8.06 12.29 -15.68
C TYR A 560 -9.40 11.70 -15.28
N THR A 561 -10.05 10.95 -16.16
CA THR A 561 -11.31 10.26 -15.86
C THR A 561 -11.06 8.84 -15.36
N LEU A 562 -11.56 8.51 -14.17
CA LEU A 562 -11.43 7.20 -13.54
C LEU A 562 -12.78 6.54 -13.34
N TYR A 563 -12.99 5.36 -13.94
CA TYR A 563 -14.12 4.48 -13.68
C TYR A 563 -13.78 3.51 -12.55
N ASP A 564 -14.56 3.53 -11.47
CA ASP A 564 -14.43 2.62 -10.33
C ASP A 564 -15.60 1.64 -10.33
N ILE A 565 -15.36 0.40 -10.75
CA ILE A 565 -16.40 -0.60 -10.95
C ILE A 565 -16.69 -1.33 -9.64
N ILE A 566 -17.93 -1.33 -9.21
CA ILE A 566 -18.40 -1.94 -7.97
C ILE A 566 -19.56 -2.89 -8.28
N ASP A 567 -19.37 -4.16 -8.00
CA ASP A 567 -20.43 -5.15 -8.14
C ASP A 567 -21.39 -5.06 -6.94
N VAL A 568 -22.69 -5.05 -7.22
CA VAL A 568 -23.76 -5.01 -6.22
C VAL A 568 -24.67 -6.22 -6.43
N PHE A 569 -24.56 -7.17 -5.51
CA PHE A 569 -25.28 -8.45 -5.62
C PHE A 569 -26.63 -8.47 -4.94
N ASP A 570 -27.29 -7.34 -4.75
CA ASP A 570 -28.66 -7.11 -4.29
C ASP A 570 -29.32 -8.27 -3.49
N ASN A 571 -28.65 -8.71 -2.42
CA ASN A 571 -29.15 -9.72 -1.53
C ASN A 571 -29.54 -9.14 -0.17
N LYS A 572 -30.46 -9.80 0.56
CA LYS A 572 -30.93 -9.30 1.88
C LYS A 572 -30.11 -9.80 3.06
N VAL A 573 -29.33 -10.86 2.91
CA VAL A 573 -28.78 -11.60 4.05
C VAL A 573 -27.28 -11.79 4.05
N LEU A 574 -26.63 -11.76 2.89
CA LEU A 574 -25.19 -11.88 2.79
C LEU A 574 -24.55 -10.49 2.78
N THR A 575 -23.39 -10.41 3.40
CA THR A 575 -22.64 -9.15 3.40
C THR A 575 -22.04 -8.94 2.01
N ASN A 576 -22.44 -7.89 1.32
CA ASN A 576 -21.84 -7.52 0.04
C ASN A 576 -20.50 -6.80 0.30
N LYS A 577 -19.41 -7.56 0.41
CA LYS A 577 -18.07 -7.04 0.75
C LYS A 577 -17.51 -6.14 -0.32
N ILE A 578 -17.74 -6.43 -1.61
CA ILE A 578 -17.29 -5.58 -2.72
C ILE A 578 -18.01 -4.23 -2.65
N TYR A 579 -19.32 -4.23 -2.42
CA TYR A 579 -20.08 -2.99 -2.25
C TYR A 579 -19.60 -2.17 -1.05
N LEU A 580 -19.33 -2.83 0.10
CA LEU A 580 -18.78 -2.16 1.28
C LEU A 580 -17.39 -1.57 1.02
N GLN A 581 -16.57 -2.21 0.19
CA GLN A 581 -15.30 -1.64 -0.25
C GLN A 581 -15.53 -0.39 -1.12
N GLY A 582 -16.53 -0.40 -1.99
CA GLY A 582 -16.95 0.76 -2.77
C GLY A 582 -17.36 1.94 -1.90
N LEU A 583 -18.16 1.69 -0.84
CA LEU A 583 -18.54 2.73 0.14
C LEU A 583 -17.32 3.27 0.90
N ALA A 584 -16.38 2.42 1.28
CA ALA A 584 -15.16 2.84 1.96
C ALA A 584 -14.28 3.73 1.06
N LYS A 585 -14.27 3.49 -0.26
CA LYS A 585 -13.54 4.33 -1.23
C LYS A 585 -14.13 5.75 -1.34
N ILE A 586 -15.43 5.92 -1.18
CA ILE A 586 -16.06 7.25 -1.18
C ILE A 586 -15.43 8.14 -0.12
N LYS A 587 -15.18 7.62 1.09
CA LYS A 587 -14.48 8.37 2.15
C LYS A 587 -13.09 8.85 1.70
N ILE A 588 -12.36 7.99 0.96
CA ILE A 588 -11.05 8.37 0.41
C ILE A 588 -11.20 9.51 -0.61
N TYR A 589 -12.23 9.46 -1.44
CA TYR A 589 -12.49 10.51 -2.43
C TYR A 589 -12.84 11.84 -1.76
N GLU A 590 -13.66 11.82 -0.72
CA GLU A 590 -14.04 12.98 0.10
C GLU A 590 -12.86 13.57 0.87
N GLU A 591 -12.05 12.73 1.54
CA GLU A 591 -10.86 13.15 2.29
C GLU A 591 -9.82 13.84 1.40
N ASN A 592 -9.71 13.41 0.14
CA ASN A 592 -8.81 14.01 -0.85
C ASN A 592 -9.51 15.08 -1.71
N ARG A 593 -10.81 15.34 -1.48
CA ARG A 593 -11.63 16.29 -2.23
C ARG A 593 -11.58 16.05 -3.74
N TYR A 594 -11.61 14.78 -4.16
CA TYR A 594 -11.74 14.43 -5.56
C TYR A 594 -13.18 14.71 -6.03
N LYS A 595 -13.32 15.15 -7.29
CA LYS A 595 -14.61 15.20 -7.95
C LYS A 595 -15.07 13.77 -8.21
N TYR A 596 -16.24 13.38 -7.74
CA TYR A 596 -16.79 12.05 -8.00
C TYR A 596 -18.31 12.08 -8.22
N GLN A 597 -18.80 11.07 -8.93
CA GLN A 597 -20.23 10.79 -9.11
C GLN A 597 -20.49 9.29 -8.98
N ILE A 598 -21.67 8.95 -8.50
CA ILE A 598 -22.13 7.57 -8.37
C ILE A 598 -23.12 7.28 -9.48
N ILE A 599 -22.88 6.23 -10.26
CA ILE A 599 -23.69 5.80 -11.38
C ILE A 599 -24.22 4.40 -11.07
N ASN A 600 -25.52 4.24 -10.87
CA ASN A 600 -26.16 2.95 -10.68
C ASN A 600 -26.63 2.40 -12.03
N VAL A 601 -26.20 1.21 -12.38
CA VAL A 601 -26.51 0.57 -13.66
C VAL A 601 -27.11 -0.81 -13.42
N ARG A 602 -28.16 -1.15 -14.13
CA ARG A 602 -28.76 -2.49 -14.13
C ARG A 602 -28.34 -3.24 -15.40
N ILE A 603 -27.52 -4.27 -15.25
CA ILE A 603 -26.97 -5.08 -16.34
C ILE A 603 -27.53 -6.51 -16.35
#